data_b28b26f3014d4bb1eb899201141b9c0a
#
_entry.id   b28b26f3014d4bb1eb899201141b9c0a
#
_cell.length_a   1.000
_cell.length_b   1.000
_cell.length_c   1.000
_cell.angle_alpha   90.00
_cell.angle_beta   90.00
_cell.angle_gamma   90.00
#
_symmetry.space_group_name_H-M   'P 1'
#
loop_
_entity.id
_entity.type
_entity.pdbx_description
1 polymer ?
#
loop_
_entity_poly.entity_id
_entity_poly.type
_entity_poly.pdbx_seq_one_letter_code
_entity_poly.pdbx_strand_id
1 'polypeptide(L)'
;MNLTVIDHPLARHYLTVLRDSGTPPEAFRAAARGLTYGLVMEATKRLPLKEIEVETPMEPTIGYRVHDVVAVAVLRAGLGMLDAVLEMIPDCKVGFAGVQRDEETALPQEYYARLPDLSDASVFILEPMLATGGSLSWAVDKVKSCLLYTSDAADESSRGG
;
A
#
# COMPACT_ATOMS: atom_id res chain seq x y z
N MET A 1 -3.54 5.95 -15.86
CA MET A 1 -3.05 4.94 -14.91
C MET A 1 -1.96 4.15 -15.61
N ASN A 2 -0.76 4.04 -15.02
CA ASN A 2 0.34 3.29 -15.64
C ASN A 2 0.39 1.89 -15.00
N LEU A 3 0.42 0.84 -15.84
CA LEU A 3 0.61 -0.54 -15.42
C LEU A 3 2.09 -0.87 -15.46
N THR A 4 2.64 -1.37 -14.35
CA THR A 4 3.98 -1.95 -14.29
C THR A 4 3.87 -3.44 -14.02
N VAL A 5 4.42 -4.25 -14.91
CA VAL A 5 4.49 -5.70 -14.75
C VAL A 5 5.88 -6.09 -14.31
N ILE A 6 5.99 -6.84 -13.21
CA ILE A 6 7.27 -7.33 -12.72
C ILE A 6 7.66 -8.56 -13.52
N ASP A 7 8.70 -8.46 -14.31
CA ASP A 7 9.31 -9.58 -15.01
C ASP A 7 10.55 -10.09 -14.25
N HIS A 8 10.31 -10.95 -13.25
CA HIS A 8 11.35 -11.52 -12.42
C HIS A 8 11.11 -13.02 -12.19
N PRO A 9 12.14 -13.89 -12.27
CA PRO A 9 11.96 -15.34 -12.08
C PRO A 9 11.28 -15.73 -10.77
N LEU A 10 11.63 -15.10 -9.65
CA LEU A 10 10.96 -15.35 -8.36
C LEU A 10 9.49 -14.92 -8.35
N ALA A 11 9.14 -13.82 -9.03
CA ALA A 11 7.74 -13.41 -9.13
C ALA A 11 6.93 -14.46 -9.91
N ARG A 12 7.48 -15.01 -10.99
CA ARG A 12 6.88 -16.12 -11.75
C ARG A 12 6.76 -17.38 -10.89
N HIS A 13 7.79 -17.70 -10.10
CA HIS A 13 7.78 -18.83 -9.17
C HIS A 13 6.65 -18.70 -8.14
N TYR A 14 6.60 -17.60 -7.40
CA TYR A 14 5.55 -17.35 -6.40
C TYR A 14 4.16 -17.34 -7.03
N LEU A 15 4.01 -16.74 -8.20
CA LEU A 15 2.74 -16.72 -8.91
C LEU A 15 2.28 -18.14 -9.30
N THR A 16 3.20 -19.04 -9.64
CA THR A 16 2.89 -20.45 -9.90
C THR A 16 2.34 -21.12 -8.65
N VAL A 17 2.99 -20.94 -7.50
CA VAL A 17 2.51 -21.47 -6.20
C VAL A 17 1.12 -20.92 -5.86
N LEU A 18 0.89 -19.63 -6.05
CA LEU A 18 -0.41 -18.99 -5.76
C LEU A 18 -1.53 -19.47 -6.69
N ARG A 19 -1.21 -19.95 -7.90
CA ARG A 19 -2.20 -20.42 -8.89
C ARG A 19 -2.50 -21.90 -8.77
N ASP A 20 -1.64 -22.66 -8.10
CA ASP A 20 -1.86 -24.08 -7.91
C ASP A 20 -2.93 -24.33 -6.85
N SER A 21 -4.04 -24.95 -7.26
CA SER A 21 -5.17 -25.29 -6.38
C SER A 21 -4.81 -26.28 -5.28
N GLY A 22 -3.71 -27.02 -5.43
CA GLY A 22 -3.18 -27.95 -4.44
C GLY A 22 -2.28 -27.30 -3.38
N THR A 23 -1.98 -26.03 -3.51
CA THR A 23 -1.08 -25.33 -2.58
C THR A 23 -1.66 -25.24 -1.16
N PRO A 24 -0.96 -25.77 -0.14
CA PRO A 24 -1.39 -25.66 1.25
C PRO A 24 -1.43 -24.20 1.71
N PRO A 25 -2.31 -23.85 2.69
CA PRO A 25 -2.48 -22.46 3.15
C PRO A 25 -1.19 -21.79 3.63
N GLU A 26 -0.28 -22.52 4.26
CA GLU A 26 1.01 -21.97 4.72
C GLU A 26 1.93 -21.62 3.54
N ALA A 27 2.02 -22.49 2.54
CA ALA A 27 2.82 -22.25 1.33
C ALA A 27 2.21 -21.09 0.51
N PHE A 28 0.88 -21.02 0.43
CA PHE A 28 0.17 -19.90 -0.20
C PHE A 28 0.53 -18.57 0.46
N ARG A 29 0.46 -18.48 1.80
CA ARG A 29 0.82 -17.25 2.52
C ARG A 29 2.29 -16.88 2.33
N ALA A 30 3.19 -17.87 2.35
CA ALA A 30 4.62 -17.64 2.12
C ALA A 30 4.88 -17.10 0.70
N ALA A 31 4.23 -17.67 -0.31
CA ALA A 31 4.35 -17.21 -1.70
C ALA A 31 3.75 -15.80 -1.90
N ALA A 32 2.60 -15.51 -1.27
CA ALA A 32 1.99 -14.18 -1.30
C ALA A 32 2.92 -13.13 -0.68
N ARG A 33 3.54 -13.44 0.46
CA ARG A 33 4.54 -12.57 1.11
C ARG A 33 5.75 -12.36 0.20
N GLY A 34 6.32 -13.43 -0.35
CA GLY A 34 7.47 -13.36 -1.25
C GLY A 34 7.19 -12.52 -2.51
N LEU A 35 6.00 -12.67 -3.09
CA LEU A 35 5.59 -11.83 -4.23
C LEU A 35 5.42 -10.38 -3.83
N THR A 36 4.86 -10.11 -2.64
CA THR A 36 4.66 -8.76 -2.13
C THR A 36 5.98 -8.02 -1.94
N TYR A 37 7.05 -8.66 -1.49
CA TYR A 37 8.37 -8.02 -1.42
C TYR A 37 8.82 -7.51 -2.78
N GLY A 38 8.66 -8.30 -3.83
CA GLY A 38 8.97 -7.87 -5.21
C GLY A 38 8.11 -6.67 -5.64
N LEU A 39 6.82 -6.69 -5.34
CA LEU A 39 5.89 -5.59 -5.64
C LEU A 39 6.27 -4.31 -4.90
N VAL A 40 6.61 -4.39 -3.63
CA VAL A 40 7.04 -3.23 -2.82
C VAL A 40 8.33 -2.65 -3.36
N MET A 41 9.33 -3.48 -3.66
CA MET A 41 10.59 -3.02 -4.27
C MET A 41 10.37 -2.28 -5.58
N GLU A 42 9.45 -2.74 -6.42
CA GLU A 42 9.12 -2.07 -7.68
C GLU A 42 8.35 -0.76 -7.45
N ALA A 43 7.34 -0.79 -6.59
CA ALA A 43 6.51 0.37 -6.29
C ALA A 43 7.29 1.51 -5.63
N THR A 44 8.31 1.18 -4.82
CA THR A 44 9.11 2.15 -4.07
C THR A 44 10.24 2.79 -4.87
N LYS A 45 10.55 2.34 -6.08
CA LYS A 45 11.64 2.89 -6.91
C LYS A 45 11.60 4.41 -7.11
N ARG A 46 10.43 5.01 -7.02
CA ARG A 46 10.21 6.44 -7.25
C ARG A 46 9.82 7.21 -5.98
N LEU A 47 9.95 6.59 -4.81
CA LEU A 47 9.70 7.30 -3.57
C LEU A 47 10.71 8.42 -3.37
N PRO A 48 10.26 9.59 -2.90
CA PRO A 48 11.17 10.65 -2.52
C PRO A 48 12.02 10.20 -1.32
N LEU A 49 13.29 10.57 -1.35
CA LEU A 49 14.23 10.34 -0.26
C LEU A 49 14.50 11.65 0.47
N LYS A 50 14.53 11.57 1.79
CA LYS A 50 14.93 12.67 2.66
C LYS A 50 16.39 12.47 3.07
N GLU A 51 17.21 13.48 2.84
CA GLU A 51 18.58 13.51 3.35
C GLU A 51 18.59 13.72 4.86
N ILE A 52 19.43 12.96 5.54
CA ILE A 52 19.63 13.06 6.99
C ILE A 52 21.12 12.97 7.30
N GLU A 53 21.59 13.69 8.33
CA GLU A 53 22.90 13.48 8.87
C GLU A 53 22.95 12.19 9.69
N VAL A 54 23.96 11.38 9.47
CA VAL A 54 24.22 10.13 10.21
C VAL A 54 25.62 10.07 10.72
N GLU A 55 25.77 9.71 11.99
CA GLU A 55 27.07 9.38 12.58
C GLU A 55 27.45 7.95 12.20
N THR A 56 28.58 7.79 11.54
CA THR A 56 29.17 6.48 11.27
C THR A 56 30.40 6.24 12.15
N PRO A 57 30.88 5.00 12.28
CA PRO A 57 32.09 4.73 13.06
C PRO A 57 33.34 5.43 12.56
N MET A 58 33.35 5.92 11.33
CA MET A 58 34.51 6.58 10.71
C MET A 58 34.38 8.10 10.73
N GLU A 59 33.24 8.62 10.25
CA GLU A 59 32.97 10.07 10.14
C GLU A 59 31.48 10.34 9.98
N PRO A 60 30.98 11.54 10.31
CA PRO A 60 29.64 11.98 9.95
C PRO A 60 29.46 11.99 8.43
N THR A 61 28.29 11.56 7.96
CA THR A 61 27.98 11.51 6.54
C THR A 61 26.49 11.79 6.27
N ILE A 62 26.12 11.98 5.01
CA ILE A 62 24.73 12.10 4.59
C ILE A 62 24.16 10.73 4.28
N GLY A 63 23.09 10.37 4.98
CA GLY A 63 22.28 9.20 4.71
C GLY A 63 20.92 9.58 4.10
N TYR A 64 20.14 8.57 3.73
CA TYR A 64 18.83 8.75 3.11
C TYR A 64 17.75 7.96 3.85
N ARG A 65 16.59 8.58 4.04
CA ARG A 65 15.37 7.90 4.51
C ARG A 65 14.27 8.03 3.47
N VAL A 66 13.45 7.00 3.38
CA VAL A 66 12.22 7.05 2.62
C VAL A 66 11.29 8.06 3.29
N HIS A 67 10.64 8.91 2.46
CA HIS A 67 9.62 9.83 2.94
C HIS A 67 8.40 9.06 3.49
N ASP A 68 7.53 9.76 4.22
CA ASP A 68 6.35 9.17 4.86
C ASP A 68 5.55 8.29 3.88
N VAL A 69 5.30 7.06 4.30
CA VAL A 69 4.54 6.05 3.54
C VAL A 69 3.32 5.64 4.33
N VAL A 70 2.20 5.49 3.64
CA VAL A 70 0.97 4.93 4.20
C VAL A 70 0.57 3.72 3.37
N ALA A 71 0.36 2.57 4.01
CA ALA A 71 -0.21 1.39 3.40
C ALA A 71 -1.70 1.29 3.74
N VAL A 72 -2.55 1.26 2.74
CA VAL A 72 -4.00 1.09 2.90
C VAL A 72 -4.39 -0.30 2.41
N ALA A 73 -4.72 -1.19 3.34
CA ALA A 73 -5.18 -2.53 3.00
C ALA A 73 -6.68 -2.53 2.65
N VAL A 74 -7.00 -2.99 1.44
CA VAL A 74 -8.38 -3.25 1.04
C VAL A 74 -8.82 -4.54 1.70
N LEU A 75 -9.77 -4.43 2.62
CA LEU A 75 -10.21 -5.56 3.43
C LEU A 75 -11.11 -6.50 2.61
N ARG A 76 -10.95 -7.79 2.74
CA ARG A 76 -10.06 -8.51 3.68
C ARG A 76 -8.74 -8.94 3.03
N ALA A 77 -8.72 -9.10 1.70
CA ALA A 77 -7.61 -9.71 0.96
C ALA A 77 -6.29 -8.93 1.08
N GLY A 78 -6.33 -7.60 1.16
CA GLY A 78 -5.16 -6.73 1.32
C GLY A 78 -4.34 -6.99 2.59
N LEU A 79 -4.94 -7.59 3.62
CA LEU A 79 -4.23 -7.99 4.84
C LEU A 79 -3.09 -8.98 4.55
N GLY A 80 -3.26 -9.84 3.54
CA GLY A 80 -2.22 -10.81 3.17
C GLY A 80 -0.92 -10.19 2.63
N MET A 81 -0.96 -8.91 2.26
CA MET A 81 0.21 -8.15 1.79
C MET A 81 0.82 -7.26 2.89
N LEU A 82 0.03 -6.92 3.92
CA LEU A 82 0.39 -5.87 4.87
C LEU A 82 1.67 -6.19 5.66
N ASP A 83 1.80 -7.40 6.16
CA ASP A 83 2.98 -7.81 6.94
C ASP A 83 4.28 -7.61 6.15
N ALA A 84 4.29 -8.01 4.88
CA ALA A 84 5.45 -7.84 4.01
C ALA A 84 5.81 -6.37 3.77
N VAL A 85 4.80 -5.49 3.68
CA VAL A 85 5.03 -4.03 3.56
C VAL A 85 5.66 -3.48 4.83
N LEU A 86 5.15 -3.86 6.01
CA LEU A 86 5.65 -3.40 7.30
C LEU A 86 7.05 -3.95 7.62
N GLU A 87 7.37 -5.16 7.18
CA GLU A 87 8.71 -5.72 7.30
C GLU A 87 9.74 -4.93 6.47
N MET A 88 9.33 -4.41 5.31
CA MET A 88 10.21 -3.63 4.43
C MET A 88 10.26 -2.13 4.78
N ILE A 89 9.17 -1.59 5.30
CA ILE A 89 9.03 -0.18 5.66
C ILE A 89 8.44 -0.11 7.08
N PRO A 90 9.26 -0.31 8.13
CA PRO A 90 8.77 -0.40 9.51
C PRO A 90 8.03 0.83 10.02
N ASP A 91 8.41 2.02 9.53
CA ASP A 91 7.78 3.30 9.91
C ASP A 91 6.50 3.60 9.10
N CYS A 92 6.03 2.66 8.26
CA CYS A 92 4.83 2.83 7.45
C CYS A 92 3.58 2.95 8.31
N LYS A 93 2.80 4.00 8.12
CA LYS A 93 1.48 4.13 8.74
C LYS A 93 0.48 3.22 8.04
N VAL A 94 -0.51 2.73 8.76
CA VAL A 94 -1.47 1.75 8.22
C VAL A 94 -2.89 2.33 8.22
N GLY A 95 -3.56 2.18 7.10
CA GLY A 95 -4.98 2.43 6.92
C GLY A 95 -5.71 1.18 6.45
N PHE A 96 -7.03 1.18 6.64
CA PHE A 96 -7.90 0.09 6.24
C PHE A 96 -9.10 0.63 5.48
N ALA A 97 -9.44 -0.02 4.37
CA ALA A 97 -10.56 0.31 3.51
C ALA A 97 -11.40 -0.95 3.28
N GLY A 98 -12.52 -1.06 4.00
CA GLY A 98 -13.44 -2.20 3.94
C GLY A 98 -14.54 -1.95 2.93
N VAL A 99 -14.56 -2.75 1.88
CA VAL A 99 -15.57 -2.72 0.82
C VAL A 99 -16.09 -4.13 0.56
N GLN A 100 -17.38 -4.25 0.43
CA GLN A 100 -18.03 -5.47 -0.06
C GLN A 100 -18.81 -5.15 -1.33
N ARG A 101 -19.13 -6.18 -2.08
CA ARG A 101 -20.01 -6.03 -3.23
C ARG A 101 -21.45 -6.20 -2.73
N ASP A 102 -22.29 -5.23 -3.05
CA ASP A 102 -23.73 -5.35 -2.86
C ASP A 102 -24.28 -6.50 -3.70
N GLU A 103 -25.08 -7.38 -3.12
CA GLU A 103 -25.55 -8.62 -3.76
C GLU A 103 -26.54 -8.35 -4.90
N GLU A 104 -27.32 -7.25 -4.82
CA GLU A 104 -28.35 -6.92 -5.81
C GLU A 104 -27.78 -6.06 -6.95
N THR A 105 -26.99 -5.04 -6.60
CA THR A 105 -26.49 -4.05 -7.57
C THR A 105 -25.10 -4.37 -8.10
N ALA A 106 -24.38 -5.28 -7.45
CA ALA A 106 -22.96 -5.57 -7.68
C ALA A 106 -22.01 -4.36 -7.50
N LEU A 107 -22.50 -3.25 -6.96
CA LEU A 107 -21.70 -2.05 -6.69
C LEU A 107 -20.87 -2.20 -5.41
N PRO A 108 -19.72 -1.51 -5.32
CA PRO A 108 -18.93 -1.45 -4.11
C PRO A 108 -19.71 -0.74 -3.00
N GLN A 109 -19.89 -1.40 -1.85
CA GLN A 109 -20.50 -0.86 -0.65
C GLN A 109 -19.46 -0.80 0.47
N GLU A 110 -19.20 0.42 0.97
CA GLU A 110 -18.32 0.61 2.12
C GLU A 110 -18.97 0.07 3.40
N TYR A 111 -18.22 -0.71 4.17
CA TYR A 111 -18.63 -1.11 5.52
C TYR A 111 -17.64 -0.69 6.60
N TYR A 112 -16.42 -0.27 6.21
CA TYR A 112 -15.40 0.20 7.13
C TYR A 112 -14.37 1.06 6.41
N ALA A 113 -14.02 2.20 6.97
CA ALA A 113 -12.86 2.97 6.50
C ALA A 113 -12.19 3.66 7.69
N ARG A 114 -10.91 3.42 7.85
CA ARG A 114 -10.07 4.12 8.82
C ARG A 114 -8.72 4.38 8.19
N LEU A 115 -8.47 5.63 7.87
CA LEU A 115 -7.23 6.09 7.28
C LEU A 115 -6.49 6.97 8.28
N PRO A 116 -5.15 6.87 8.39
CA PRO A 116 -4.36 7.85 9.12
C PRO A 116 -4.33 9.17 8.36
N ASP A 117 -3.64 10.17 8.91
CA ASP A 117 -3.30 11.36 8.16
C ASP A 117 -2.48 10.99 6.93
N LEU A 118 -2.94 11.42 5.76
CA LEU A 118 -2.35 11.15 4.46
C LEU A 118 -1.55 12.33 3.89
N SER A 119 -1.50 13.46 4.62
CA SER A 119 -0.82 14.68 4.18
C SER A 119 0.65 14.37 3.90
N ASP A 120 1.12 14.82 2.75
CA ASP A 120 2.51 14.65 2.28
C ASP A 120 3.04 13.21 2.25
N ALA A 121 2.16 12.20 2.35
CA ALA A 121 2.54 10.80 2.33
C ALA A 121 2.41 10.16 0.94
N SER A 122 3.29 9.21 0.65
CA SER A 122 3.11 8.29 -0.46
C SER A 122 2.17 7.16 -0.04
N VAL A 123 1.02 7.01 -0.72
CA VAL A 123 0.00 6.03 -0.34
C VAL A 123 0.07 4.81 -1.23
N PHE A 124 0.25 3.63 -0.63
CA PHE A 124 0.13 2.33 -1.29
C PHE A 124 -1.19 1.67 -0.94
N ILE A 125 -2.00 1.36 -1.94
CA ILE A 125 -3.23 0.60 -1.78
C ILE A 125 -2.93 -0.87 -2.04
N LEU A 126 -3.17 -1.72 -1.04
CA LEU A 126 -2.86 -3.15 -1.09
C LEU A 126 -4.12 -3.93 -1.46
N GLU A 127 -4.16 -4.43 -2.69
CA GLU A 127 -5.25 -5.25 -3.22
C GLU A 127 -4.66 -6.38 -4.08
N PRO A 128 -4.63 -7.63 -3.58
CA PRO A 128 -3.96 -8.73 -4.26
C PRO A 128 -4.78 -9.31 -5.43
N MET A 129 -6.06 -8.98 -5.55
CA MET A 129 -6.95 -9.56 -6.56
C MET A 129 -7.66 -8.50 -7.39
N LEU A 130 -7.10 -8.23 -8.56
CA LEU A 130 -7.72 -7.34 -9.53
C LEU A 130 -8.62 -8.14 -10.49
N ALA A 131 -9.95 -8.15 -10.24
CA ALA A 131 -10.94 -8.69 -11.17
C ALA A 131 -11.50 -7.56 -12.06
N THR A 132 -12.65 -6.98 -11.68
CA THR A 132 -13.25 -5.85 -12.40
C THR A 132 -12.63 -4.50 -12.05
N GLY A 133 -11.82 -4.45 -11.01
CA GLY A 133 -11.21 -3.22 -10.50
C GLY A 133 -12.13 -2.35 -9.62
N GLY A 134 -13.38 -2.76 -9.40
CA GLY A 134 -14.35 -1.96 -8.64
C GLY A 134 -13.89 -1.62 -7.22
N SER A 135 -13.41 -2.60 -6.46
CA SER A 135 -12.90 -2.39 -5.09
C SER A 135 -11.68 -1.47 -5.08
N LEU A 136 -10.75 -1.67 -6.02
CA LEU A 136 -9.55 -0.83 -6.13
C LEU A 136 -9.91 0.61 -6.52
N SER A 137 -10.79 0.81 -7.50
CA SER A 137 -11.25 2.14 -7.91
C SER A 137 -11.90 2.88 -6.75
N TRP A 138 -12.82 2.20 -6.04
CA TRP A 138 -13.43 2.76 -4.84
C TRP A 138 -12.40 3.15 -3.77
N ALA A 139 -11.41 2.30 -3.50
CA ALA A 139 -10.37 2.58 -2.51
C ALA A 139 -9.50 3.80 -2.92
N VAL A 140 -9.19 3.93 -4.21
CA VAL A 140 -8.47 5.10 -4.76
C VAL A 140 -9.28 6.38 -4.56
N ASP A 141 -10.58 6.36 -4.87
CA ASP A 141 -11.46 7.52 -4.70
C ASP A 141 -11.62 7.90 -3.22
N LYS A 142 -11.71 6.90 -2.33
CA LYS A 142 -11.74 7.12 -0.89
C LYS A 142 -10.47 7.78 -0.36
N VAL A 143 -9.29 7.30 -0.76
CA VAL A 143 -8.00 7.90 -0.40
C VAL A 143 -7.91 9.34 -0.90
N LYS A 144 -8.29 9.60 -2.16
CA LYS A 144 -8.29 10.94 -2.74
C LYS A 144 -9.23 11.90 -2.01
N SER A 145 -10.42 11.45 -1.64
CA SER A 145 -11.37 12.28 -0.89
C SER A 145 -10.83 12.69 0.49
N CYS A 146 -10.12 11.79 1.16
CA CYS A 146 -9.49 12.10 2.44
C CYS A 146 -8.31 13.09 2.29
N LEU A 147 -7.54 13.01 1.21
CA LEU A 147 -6.47 13.98 0.91
C LEU A 147 -7.01 15.39 0.65
N LEU A 148 -8.12 15.51 -0.07
CA LEU A 148 -8.76 16.81 -0.34
C LEU A 148 -9.30 17.45 0.93
N TYR A 149 -9.89 16.67 1.83
CA TYR A 149 -10.45 17.18 3.09
C TYR A 149 -9.37 17.69 4.06
N THR A 150 -8.20 17.06 4.09
CA THR A 150 -7.08 17.51 4.92
C THR A 150 -6.44 18.80 4.40
N SER A 151 -6.42 19.02 3.08
CA SER A 151 -5.89 20.27 2.49
C SER A 151 -6.80 21.46 2.77
N ASP A 152 -8.12 21.30 2.74
CA ASP A 152 -9.08 22.37 3.02
C ASP A 152 -9.06 22.78 4.51
N ALA A 153 -8.92 21.82 5.43
CA ALA A 153 -8.82 22.09 6.87
C ALA A 153 -7.52 22.85 7.23
N ALA A 154 -6.43 22.60 6.52
CA ALA A 154 -5.16 23.29 6.71
C ALA A 154 -5.24 24.76 6.23
N ASP A 155 -5.99 25.03 5.15
CA ASP A 155 -6.17 26.36 4.59
C ASP A 155 -7.08 27.26 5.46
N GLU A 156 -8.09 26.69 6.12
CA GLU A 156 -8.95 27.39 7.07
C GLU A 156 -8.19 27.77 8.35
N SER A 157 -7.28 26.94 8.84
CA SER A 157 -6.48 27.23 10.04
C SER A 157 -5.45 28.35 9.81
N SER A 158 -5.04 28.59 8.57
CA SER A 158 -4.11 29.67 8.20
C SER A 158 -4.77 31.04 8.01
N ARG A 159 -6.11 31.09 7.90
CA ARG A 159 -6.90 32.33 7.70
C ARG A 159 -7.48 32.92 9.00
N GLY A 160 -7.26 32.25 10.14
CA GLY A 160 -7.79 32.60 11.46
C GLY A 160 -6.76 33.25 12.42
N GLY A 161 -5.71 33.87 11.90
CA GLY A 161 -4.68 34.55 12.67
C GLY A 161 -4.64 36.05 12.39
#